data_d05621721c3fd25c798c62e3e91202e0
#
_entry.id   d05621721c3fd25c798c62e3e91202e0
#
_cell.length_a   1.000
_cell.length_b   1.000
_cell.length_c   1.000
_cell.angle_alpha   90.00
_cell.angle_beta   90.00
_cell.angle_gamma   90.00
#
_symmetry.space_group_name_H-M   'P 1'
#
loop_
_entity.id
_entity.type
_entity.pdbx_description
1 polymer ?
#
loop_
_entity_poly.entity_id
_entity_poly.type
_entity_poly.pdbx_seq_one_letter_code
_entity_poly.pdbx_strand_id
1 'polypeptide(L)'
;MLSTLPHWQLLALVALAAAVLLTLAARAPYVGPALRVAGSVALLALLIFTLAQQAPYHPFLAGALQWTGLDRQEVTGEEVRLRMSPDGHFWAQVTLNGVETRMLVDSGATLTSLSAETAEAASVTPEVALAPILARTANGLVQARPGVVERFDLGPIEANGLQVAITPALGRVNVLGMNFLVRLESWRVEGQTMILTPK
;
A
#
# COMPACT_ATOMS: atom_id res chain seq x y z
N MET A 1 -20.08 -32.80 -27.96
CA MET A 1 -21.01 -31.79 -27.42
C MET A 1 -20.45 -30.95 -26.26
N LEU A 2 -19.21 -31.15 -25.79
CA LEU A 2 -18.58 -30.37 -24.72
C LEU A 2 -17.74 -29.16 -25.23
N SER A 3 -17.53 -29.03 -26.53
CA SER A 3 -16.65 -28.01 -27.16
C SER A 3 -17.32 -26.64 -27.42
N THR A 4 -18.58 -26.46 -27.01
CA THR A 4 -19.35 -25.21 -27.24
C THR A 4 -19.67 -24.44 -25.95
N LEU A 5 -19.23 -24.94 -24.79
CA LEU A 5 -19.46 -24.21 -23.53
C LEU A 5 -18.41 -23.12 -23.34
N PRO A 6 -18.79 -21.90 -22.99
CA PRO A 6 -17.84 -20.86 -22.62
C PRO A 6 -16.97 -21.30 -21.43
N HIS A 7 -15.69 -20.91 -21.43
CA HIS A 7 -14.67 -21.39 -20.46
C HIS A 7 -15.10 -21.28 -19.00
N TRP A 8 -15.88 -20.25 -18.63
CA TRP A 8 -16.38 -20.08 -17.27
C TRP A 8 -17.40 -21.15 -16.85
N GLN A 9 -18.22 -21.68 -17.78
CA GLN A 9 -19.18 -22.76 -17.52
C GLN A 9 -18.45 -24.09 -17.31
N LEU A 10 -17.38 -24.35 -18.07
CA LEU A 10 -16.51 -25.50 -17.84
C LEU A 10 -15.84 -25.43 -16.46
N LEU A 11 -15.32 -24.29 -16.09
CA LEU A 11 -14.74 -24.05 -14.76
C LEU A 11 -15.78 -24.24 -13.64
N ALA A 12 -17.00 -23.77 -13.83
CA ALA A 12 -18.08 -23.94 -12.87
C ALA A 12 -18.48 -25.44 -12.70
N LEU A 13 -18.56 -26.19 -13.81
CA LEU A 13 -18.83 -27.64 -13.77
C LEU A 13 -17.72 -28.43 -13.09
N VAL A 14 -16.45 -28.09 -13.37
CA VAL A 14 -15.30 -28.71 -12.70
C VAL A 14 -15.29 -28.38 -11.21
N ALA A 15 -15.56 -27.15 -10.83
CA ALA A 15 -15.66 -26.74 -9.43
C ALA A 15 -16.80 -27.46 -8.70
N LEU A 16 -17.97 -27.61 -9.34
CA LEU A 16 -19.09 -28.35 -8.79
C LEU A 16 -18.77 -29.83 -8.62
N ALA A 17 -18.17 -30.47 -9.62
CA ALA A 17 -17.76 -31.86 -9.54
C ALA A 17 -16.72 -32.09 -8.44
N ALA A 18 -15.74 -31.19 -8.32
CA ALA A 18 -14.75 -31.23 -7.25
C ALA A 18 -15.38 -31.07 -5.86
N ALA A 19 -16.35 -30.16 -5.70
CA ALA A 19 -17.09 -29.97 -4.45
C ALA A 19 -17.90 -31.21 -4.05
N VAL A 20 -18.54 -31.86 -5.01
CA VAL A 20 -19.27 -33.12 -4.78
C VAL A 20 -18.32 -34.24 -4.39
N LEU A 21 -17.21 -34.41 -5.07
CA LEU A 21 -16.19 -35.41 -4.72
C LEU A 21 -15.59 -35.17 -3.33
N LEU A 22 -15.30 -33.92 -2.99
CA LEU A 22 -14.80 -33.51 -1.67
C LEU A 22 -15.82 -33.81 -0.56
N THR A 23 -17.11 -33.55 -0.79
CA THR A 23 -18.16 -33.85 0.19
C THR A 23 -18.39 -35.35 0.39
N LEU A 24 -18.27 -36.13 -0.67
CA LEU A 24 -18.32 -37.61 -0.59
C LEU A 24 -17.10 -38.19 0.14
N ALA A 25 -15.90 -37.70 -0.16
CA ALA A 25 -14.65 -38.09 0.51
C ALA A 25 -14.66 -37.70 2.00
N ALA A 26 -15.26 -36.54 2.36
CA ALA A 26 -15.37 -36.11 3.75
C ALA A 26 -16.28 -37.00 4.62
N ARG A 27 -17.10 -37.88 4.01
CA ARG A 27 -17.94 -38.87 4.71
C ARG A 27 -17.20 -40.15 5.04
N ALA A 28 -16.04 -40.37 4.45
CA ALA A 28 -15.23 -41.56 4.73
C ALA A 28 -14.62 -41.48 6.15
N PRO A 29 -14.73 -42.54 6.99
CA PRO A 29 -14.35 -42.47 8.41
C PRO A 29 -12.87 -42.20 8.65
N TYR A 30 -12.00 -42.55 7.70
CA TYR A 30 -10.56 -42.35 7.82
C TYR A 30 -10.03 -41.11 7.07
N VAL A 31 -10.75 -40.65 6.05
CA VAL A 31 -10.34 -39.53 5.20
C VAL A 31 -10.98 -38.22 5.64
N GLY A 32 -12.18 -38.28 6.20
CA GLY A 32 -12.97 -37.13 6.60
C GLY A 32 -12.25 -36.17 7.57
N PRO A 33 -11.63 -36.65 8.65
CA PRO A 33 -10.91 -35.77 9.59
C PRO A 33 -9.72 -35.08 8.95
N ALA A 34 -8.91 -35.81 8.18
CA ALA A 34 -7.74 -35.26 7.50
C ALA A 34 -8.14 -34.19 6.46
N LEU A 35 -9.23 -34.45 5.71
CA LEU A 35 -9.74 -33.51 4.70
C LEU A 35 -10.31 -32.22 5.35
N ARG A 36 -10.94 -32.33 6.52
CA ARG A 36 -11.41 -31.15 7.29
C ARG A 36 -10.24 -30.32 7.78
N VAL A 37 -9.20 -30.93 8.33
CA VAL A 37 -8.00 -30.23 8.78
C VAL A 37 -7.31 -29.54 7.60
N ALA A 38 -7.09 -30.27 6.49
CA ALA A 38 -6.50 -29.69 5.28
C ALA A 38 -7.32 -28.51 4.72
N GLY A 39 -8.66 -28.65 4.67
CA GLY A 39 -9.57 -27.59 4.25
C GLY A 39 -9.51 -26.36 5.17
N SER A 40 -9.48 -26.58 6.49
CA SER A 40 -9.36 -25.50 7.47
C SER A 40 -8.02 -24.77 7.34
N VAL A 41 -6.93 -25.51 7.14
CA VAL A 41 -5.59 -24.92 6.93
C VAL A 41 -5.56 -24.12 5.63
N ALA A 42 -6.14 -24.64 4.53
CA ALA A 42 -6.21 -23.94 3.26
C ALA A 42 -7.04 -22.65 3.35
N LEU A 43 -8.19 -22.69 4.05
CA LEU A 43 -9.01 -21.50 4.29
C LEU A 43 -8.30 -20.47 5.16
N LEU A 44 -7.60 -20.90 6.20
CA LEU A 44 -6.80 -20.02 7.05
C LEU A 44 -5.66 -19.38 6.25
N ALA A 45 -4.96 -20.16 5.43
CA ALA A 45 -3.89 -19.65 4.56
C ALA A 45 -4.43 -18.63 3.54
N LEU A 46 -5.61 -18.89 2.94
CA LEU A 46 -6.27 -17.96 2.04
C LEU A 46 -6.69 -16.67 2.75
N LEU A 47 -7.23 -16.78 3.98
CA LEU A 47 -7.58 -15.63 4.80
C LEU A 47 -6.34 -14.79 5.14
N ILE A 48 -5.27 -15.42 5.59
CA ILE A 48 -3.99 -14.73 5.87
C ILE A 48 -3.45 -14.07 4.60
N PHE A 49 -3.51 -14.75 3.46
CA PHE A 49 -3.06 -14.20 2.18
C PHE A 49 -3.89 -12.98 1.75
N THR A 50 -5.22 -13.03 1.87
CA THR A 50 -6.09 -11.89 1.53
C THR A 50 -5.88 -10.72 2.50
N LEU A 51 -5.71 -10.99 3.80
CA LEU A 51 -5.38 -9.96 4.78
C LEU A 51 -4.01 -9.34 4.50
N ALA A 52 -3.01 -10.15 4.14
CA ALA A 52 -1.67 -9.66 3.79
C ALA A 52 -1.69 -8.77 2.54
N GLN A 53 -2.55 -9.04 1.56
CA GLN A 53 -2.73 -8.17 0.40
C GLN A 53 -3.35 -6.81 0.75
N GLN A 54 -4.15 -6.74 1.80
CA GLN A 54 -4.73 -5.49 2.29
C GLN A 54 -3.82 -4.76 3.30
N ALA A 55 -2.77 -5.42 3.78
CA ALA A 55 -1.86 -4.89 4.79
C ALA A 55 -1.27 -3.50 4.45
N PRO A 56 -0.90 -3.19 3.19
CA PRO A 56 -0.40 -1.87 2.81
C PRO A 56 -1.36 -0.72 3.15
N TYR A 57 -2.66 -1.02 3.16
CA TYR A 57 -3.73 -0.03 3.39
C TYR A 57 -4.22 0.03 4.85
N HIS A 58 -3.72 -0.87 5.71
CA HIS A 58 -4.12 -0.93 7.12
C HIS A 58 -2.92 -0.69 8.05
N PRO A 59 -2.88 0.43 8.80
CA PRO A 59 -1.73 0.79 9.65
C PRO A 59 -1.42 -0.26 10.72
N PHE A 60 -2.42 -0.96 11.24
CA PHE A 60 -2.23 -2.05 12.19
C PHE A 60 -1.49 -3.26 11.57
N LEU A 61 -1.85 -3.65 10.34
CA LEU A 61 -1.22 -4.76 9.62
C LEU A 61 0.16 -4.36 9.08
N ALA A 62 0.34 -3.09 8.69
CA ALA A 62 1.64 -2.54 8.31
C ALA A 62 2.64 -2.64 9.47
N GLY A 63 2.22 -2.28 10.70
CA GLY A 63 3.04 -2.44 11.90
C GLY A 63 3.43 -3.89 12.18
N ALA A 64 2.50 -4.85 12.00
CA ALA A 64 2.79 -6.27 12.19
C ALA A 64 3.77 -6.82 11.14
N LEU A 65 3.75 -6.30 9.91
CA LEU A 65 4.68 -6.68 8.85
C LEU A 65 6.08 -6.09 9.03
N GLN A 66 6.23 -4.94 9.70
CA GLN A 66 7.54 -4.40 10.08
C GLN A 66 8.34 -5.39 10.95
N TRP A 67 7.66 -6.13 11.83
CA TRP A 67 8.27 -7.17 12.68
C TRP A 67 8.82 -8.35 11.88
N THR A 68 8.36 -8.59 10.65
CA THR A 68 8.80 -9.72 9.81
C THR A 68 10.04 -9.41 8.97
N GLY A 69 10.64 -8.21 9.10
CA GLY A 69 11.82 -7.81 8.31
C GLY A 69 11.51 -7.69 6.79
N LEU A 70 10.23 -7.64 6.43
CA LEU A 70 9.79 -7.37 5.05
C LEU A 70 9.86 -5.88 4.71
N ASP A 71 10.55 -5.11 5.55
CA ASP A 71 10.83 -3.72 5.26
C ASP A 71 11.71 -3.64 4.01
N ARG A 72 11.16 -3.02 2.97
CA ARG A 72 11.73 -3.04 1.62
C ARG A 72 12.48 -1.76 1.31
N GLN A 73 12.76 -0.99 2.36
CA GLN A 73 13.56 0.22 2.29
C GLN A 73 14.97 -0.07 2.81
N GLU A 74 15.96 0.22 1.99
CA GLU A 74 17.37 0.05 2.31
C GLU A 74 18.09 1.37 2.07
N VAL A 75 19.00 1.73 2.98
CA VAL A 75 19.88 2.90 2.84
C VAL A 75 21.28 2.39 2.46
N THR A 76 21.78 2.86 1.31
CA THR A 76 23.10 2.49 0.81
C THR A 76 23.90 3.78 0.56
N GLY A 77 24.78 4.14 1.48
CA GLY A 77 25.43 5.45 1.48
C GLY A 77 24.39 6.55 1.69
N GLU A 78 24.28 7.47 0.74
CA GLU A 78 23.26 8.54 0.75
C GLU A 78 22.00 8.19 -0.04
N GLU A 79 22.00 7.07 -0.79
CA GLU A 79 20.85 6.62 -1.57
C GLU A 79 19.84 5.87 -0.69
N VAL A 80 18.57 6.11 -0.96
CA VAL A 80 17.46 5.29 -0.42
C VAL A 80 16.92 4.40 -1.51
N ARG A 81 16.86 3.10 -1.26
CA ARG A 81 16.38 2.07 -2.17
C ARG A 81 15.08 1.49 -1.67
N LEU A 82 14.04 1.62 -2.46
CA LEU A 82 12.71 1.12 -2.16
C LEU A 82 12.42 -0.07 -3.07
N ARG A 83 12.19 -1.25 -2.51
CA ARG A 83 11.75 -2.41 -3.30
C ARG A 83 10.25 -2.32 -3.58
N MET A 84 9.86 -2.68 -4.80
CA MET A 84 8.46 -2.79 -5.17
C MET A 84 7.73 -3.78 -4.25
N SER A 85 6.62 -3.35 -3.71
CA SER A 85 5.74 -4.18 -2.89
C SER A 85 4.90 -5.13 -3.77
N PRO A 86 4.30 -6.20 -3.22
CA PRO A 86 3.48 -7.14 -3.98
C PRO A 86 2.27 -6.51 -4.68
N ASP A 87 1.84 -5.34 -4.20
CA ASP A 87 0.77 -4.53 -4.79
C ASP A 87 1.22 -3.74 -6.04
N GLY A 88 2.50 -3.89 -6.46
CA GLY A 88 3.07 -3.21 -7.61
C GLY A 88 3.50 -1.76 -7.35
N HIS A 89 3.50 -1.30 -6.08
CA HIS A 89 3.82 0.07 -5.72
C HIS A 89 5.12 0.17 -4.91
N PHE A 90 5.69 1.38 -4.89
CA PHE A 90 6.80 1.74 -4.04
C PHE A 90 6.28 2.46 -2.80
N TRP A 91 6.69 2.00 -1.64
CA TRP A 91 6.31 2.56 -0.35
C TRP A 91 7.56 3.04 0.38
N ALA A 92 7.52 4.26 0.87
CA ALA A 92 8.58 4.84 1.66
C ALA A 92 8.16 4.94 3.14
N GLN A 93 9.05 4.59 4.04
CA GLN A 93 8.93 4.88 5.46
C GLN A 93 9.63 6.22 5.72
N VAL A 94 8.87 7.20 6.15
CA VAL A 94 9.33 8.58 6.35
C VAL A 94 9.02 9.06 7.75
N THR A 95 9.67 10.12 8.17
CA THR A 95 9.33 10.82 9.41
C THR A 95 8.82 12.22 9.05
N LEU A 96 7.61 12.55 9.49
CA LEU A 96 6.96 13.84 9.31
C LEU A 96 6.90 14.55 10.65
N ASN A 97 7.63 15.64 10.84
CA ASN A 97 7.70 16.38 12.11
C ASN A 97 7.96 15.46 13.33
N GLY A 98 8.75 14.38 13.17
CA GLY A 98 9.04 13.41 14.21
C GLY A 98 8.08 12.21 14.29
N VAL A 99 7.05 12.14 13.43
CA VAL A 99 6.09 11.04 13.38
C VAL A 99 6.39 10.10 12.23
N GLU A 100 6.68 8.84 12.52
CA GLU A 100 6.90 7.81 11.50
C GLU A 100 5.62 7.55 10.70
N THR A 101 5.74 7.59 9.39
CA THR A 101 4.60 7.48 8.48
C THR A 101 5.00 6.71 7.23
N ARG A 102 4.12 5.86 6.76
CA ARG A 102 4.28 5.15 5.49
C ARG A 102 3.58 5.92 4.37
N MET A 103 4.29 6.13 3.26
CA MET A 103 3.81 6.90 2.12
C MET A 103 3.96 6.13 0.82
N LEU A 104 2.94 6.19 -0.02
CA LEU A 104 2.97 5.71 -1.40
C LEU A 104 3.77 6.70 -2.26
N VAL A 105 4.83 6.26 -2.92
CA VAL A 105 5.55 7.10 -3.88
C VAL A 105 4.80 7.10 -5.20
N ASP A 106 4.31 8.28 -5.61
CA ASP A 106 3.48 8.44 -6.81
C ASP A 106 3.97 9.62 -7.66
N SER A 107 4.69 9.31 -8.75
CA SER A 107 5.14 10.30 -9.72
C SER A 107 3.99 10.93 -10.54
N GLY A 108 2.80 10.36 -10.50
CA GLY A 108 1.58 10.93 -11.10
C GLY A 108 0.91 11.99 -10.23
N ALA A 109 1.23 12.03 -8.94
CA ALA A 109 0.73 13.05 -8.02
C ALA A 109 1.62 14.30 -8.06
N THR A 110 1.07 15.45 -8.41
CA THR A 110 1.81 16.72 -8.43
C THR A 110 2.24 17.14 -7.03
N LEU A 111 1.39 16.95 -6.03
CA LEU A 111 1.59 17.42 -4.66
C LEU A 111 1.53 16.23 -3.69
N THR A 112 2.46 16.22 -2.75
CA THR A 112 2.43 15.32 -1.60
C THR A 112 1.13 15.51 -0.84
N SER A 113 0.46 14.41 -0.50
CA SER A 113 -0.87 14.46 0.10
C SER A 113 -0.93 13.60 1.35
N LEU A 114 -1.52 14.16 2.40
CA LEU A 114 -1.66 13.50 3.70
C LEU A 114 -3.14 13.25 4.01
N SER A 115 -3.40 12.13 4.67
CA SER A 115 -4.67 11.90 5.34
C SER A 115 -4.86 12.92 6.47
N ALA A 116 -6.10 13.21 6.83
CA ALA A 116 -6.39 14.10 7.95
C ALA A 116 -5.80 13.56 9.27
N GLU A 117 -5.86 12.23 9.48
CA GLU A 117 -5.31 11.56 10.66
C GLU A 117 -3.78 11.74 10.76
N THR A 118 -3.06 11.55 9.64
CA THR A 118 -1.60 11.73 9.62
C THR A 118 -1.20 13.19 9.82
N ALA A 119 -1.92 14.12 9.20
CA ALA A 119 -1.64 15.54 9.34
C ALA A 119 -1.82 16.01 10.80
N GLU A 120 -2.86 15.53 11.48
CA GLU A 120 -3.10 15.79 12.90
C GLU A 120 -2.01 15.20 13.77
N ALA A 121 -1.69 13.91 13.58
CA ALA A 121 -0.65 13.22 14.34
C ALA A 121 0.73 13.89 14.21
N ALA A 122 1.10 14.31 12.98
CA ALA A 122 2.35 14.99 12.69
C ALA A 122 2.30 16.51 12.97
N SER A 123 1.23 17.01 13.59
CA SER A 123 1.04 18.44 13.89
C SER A 123 1.26 19.34 12.68
N VAL A 124 0.84 18.88 11.50
CA VAL A 124 0.92 19.66 10.27
C VAL A 124 -0.12 20.79 10.34
N THR A 125 0.36 22.01 10.45
CA THR A 125 -0.51 23.19 10.51
C THR A 125 -1.11 23.45 9.13
N PRO A 126 -2.45 23.43 8.99
CA PRO A 126 -3.07 23.90 7.75
C PRO A 126 -2.75 25.37 7.52
N GLU A 127 -2.31 25.71 6.31
CA GLU A 127 -2.21 27.13 5.93
C GLU A 127 -3.61 27.75 5.90
N VAL A 128 -3.67 29.01 6.36
CA VAL A 128 -4.91 29.78 6.30
C VAL A 128 -5.12 30.20 4.84
N ALA A 129 -5.66 29.28 4.05
CA ALA A 129 -6.06 29.59 2.69
C ALA A 129 -7.49 30.16 2.69
N LEU A 130 -7.70 31.23 1.92
CA LEU A 130 -9.03 31.85 1.74
C LEU A 130 -10.04 30.91 1.06
N ALA A 131 -9.55 29.84 0.41
CA ALA A 131 -10.39 28.79 -0.20
C ALA A 131 -9.66 27.43 -0.18
N PRO A 132 -10.40 26.32 -0.06
CA PRO A 132 -9.82 24.99 -0.24
C PRO A 132 -9.29 24.83 -1.66
N ILE A 133 -8.18 24.10 -1.80
CA ILE A 133 -7.68 23.71 -3.12
C ILE A 133 -8.46 22.51 -3.64
N LEU A 134 -8.77 22.53 -4.93
CA LEU A 134 -9.36 21.38 -5.61
C LEU A 134 -8.21 20.51 -6.15
N ALA A 135 -8.03 19.35 -5.56
CA ALA A 135 -7.09 18.35 -6.05
C ALA A 135 -7.80 17.36 -6.98
N ARG A 136 -7.21 17.07 -8.13
CA ARG A 136 -7.68 16.02 -9.03
C ARG A 136 -7.04 14.70 -8.61
N THR A 137 -7.87 13.73 -8.27
CA THR A 137 -7.45 12.36 -7.94
C THR A 137 -8.02 11.37 -8.96
N ALA A 138 -7.58 10.13 -8.91
CA ALA A 138 -8.15 9.04 -9.72
C ALA A 138 -9.67 8.89 -9.51
N ASN A 139 -10.19 9.25 -8.32
CA ASN A 139 -11.61 9.17 -7.96
C ASN A 139 -12.38 10.48 -8.23
N GLY A 140 -11.77 11.46 -8.93
CA GLY A 140 -12.39 12.74 -9.25
C GLY A 140 -11.78 13.93 -8.50
N LEU A 141 -12.49 15.05 -8.50
CA LEU A 141 -12.09 16.28 -7.80
C LEU A 141 -12.43 16.16 -6.31
N VAL A 142 -11.44 16.40 -5.48
CA VAL A 142 -11.59 16.40 -4.02
C VAL A 142 -11.13 17.73 -3.44
N GLN A 143 -11.76 18.14 -2.35
CA GLN A 143 -11.30 19.29 -1.59
C GLN A 143 -10.14 18.89 -0.69
N ALA A 144 -9.09 19.70 -0.72
CA ALA A 144 -7.94 19.57 0.13
C ALA A 144 -7.58 20.91 0.78
N ARG A 145 -7.01 20.86 1.97
CA ARG A 145 -6.45 22.03 2.65
C ARG A 145 -4.94 22.04 2.46
N PRO A 146 -4.34 23.17 2.09
CA PRO A 146 -2.88 23.25 2.04
C PRO A 146 -2.31 23.17 3.46
N GLY A 147 -1.11 22.65 3.58
CA GLY A 147 -0.33 22.61 4.81
C GLY A 147 1.14 22.49 4.51
N VAL A 148 1.97 22.65 5.53
CA VAL A 148 3.43 22.52 5.43
C VAL A 148 3.92 21.51 6.45
N VAL A 149 4.71 20.54 6.00
CA VAL A 149 5.53 19.69 6.85
C VAL A 149 6.86 20.42 7.04
N GLU A 150 7.12 20.86 8.26
CA GLU A 150 8.34 21.62 8.59
C GLU A 150 9.59 20.78 8.39
N ARG A 151 9.57 19.53 8.87
CA ARG A 151 10.64 18.58 8.75
C ARG A 151 10.17 17.25 8.18
N PHE A 152 10.75 16.87 7.06
CA PHE A 152 10.53 15.60 6.39
C PHE A 152 11.85 14.85 6.29
N ASP A 153 11.90 13.60 6.80
CA ASP A 153 13.08 12.76 6.76
C ASP A 153 12.75 11.42 6.06
N LEU A 154 13.60 11.00 5.13
CA LEU A 154 13.54 9.70 4.45
C LEU A 154 14.95 9.09 4.45
N GLY A 155 15.31 8.37 5.51
CA GLY A 155 16.68 7.94 5.73
C GLY A 155 17.63 9.15 5.81
N PRO A 156 18.66 9.23 4.94
CA PRO A 156 19.58 10.38 4.89
C PRO A 156 19.00 11.58 4.13
N ILE A 157 17.86 11.43 3.48
CA ILE A 157 17.25 12.51 2.68
C ILE A 157 16.38 13.37 3.59
N GLU A 158 16.72 14.65 3.69
CA GLU A 158 15.97 15.65 4.45
C GLU A 158 15.28 16.65 3.51
N ALA A 159 14.06 17.03 3.83
CA ALA A 159 13.36 18.11 3.12
C ALA A 159 12.58 18.97 4.11
N ASN A 160 12.96 20.22 4.21
CA ASN A 160 12.28 21.20 5.07
C ASN A 160 11.23 21.98 4.29
N GLY A 161 10.13 22.35 4.97
CA GLY A 161 9.07 23.15 4.37
C GLY A 161 8.42 22.44 3.17
N LEU A 162 8.07 21.17 3.31
CA LEU A 162 7.39 20.43 2.24
C LEU A 162 5.91 20.77 2.23
N GLN A 163 5.47 21.42 1.14
CA GLN A 163 4.05 21.72 0.95
C GLN A 163 3.26 20.42 0.73
N VAL A 164 2.11 20.33 1.39
CA VAL A 164 1.24 19.15 1.33
C VAL A 164 -0.22 19.56 1.15
N ALA A 165 -0.99 18.65 0.57
CA ALA A 165 -2.44 18.72 0.52
C ALA A 165 -3.02 17.78 1.58
N ILE A 166 -3.83 18.30 2.49
CA ILE A 166 -4.50 17.51 3.54
C ILE A 166 -5.92 17.24 3.09
N THR A 167 -6.26 15.95 2.91
CA THR A 167 -7.59 15.56 2.43
C THR A 167 -8.09 14.28 3.06
N PRO A 168 -9.35 14.21 3.49
CA PRO A 168 -9.97 12.98 3.98
C PRO A 168 -10.24 11.96 2.85
N ALA A 169 -10.19 12.38 1.58
CA ALA A 169 -10.48 11.52 0.43
C ALA A 169 -9.46 10.39 0.23
N LEU A 170 -8.27 10.50 0.82
CA LEU A 170 -7.24 9.46 0.81
C LEU A 170 -7.49 8.34 1.85
N GLY A 171 -8.52 8.47 2.68
CA GLY A 171 -8.70 7.55 3.81
C GLY A 171 -7.47 7.60 4.72
N ARG A 172 -6.71 6.50 4.76
CA ARG A 172 -5.49 6.36 5.56
C ARG A 172 -4.20 6.31 4.74
N VAL A 173 -4.30 6.48 3.44
CA VAL A 173 -3.13 6.46 2.54
C VAL A 173 -2.53 7.85 2.48
N ASN A 174 -1.20 7.91 2.63
CA ASN A 174 -0.43 9.13 2.38
C ASN A 174 0.34 8.96 1.07
N VAL A 175 0.46 10.02 0.30
CA VAL A 175 1.08 10.00 -1.03
C VAL A 175 2.25 10.97 -1.07
N LEU A 176 3.41 10.50 -1.49
CA LEU A 176 4.62 11.28 -1.73
C LEU A 176 4.68 11.64 -3.21
N GLY A 177 4.44 12.89 -3.52
CA GLY A 177 4.26 13.40 -4.88
C GLY A 177 5.51 14.00 -5.50
N MET A 178 5.34 14.52 -6.71
CA MET A 178 6.42 15.11 -7.52
C MET A 178 7.07 16.33 -6.86
N ASN A 179 6.35 17.10 -6.06
CA ASN A 179 6.92 18.25 -5.35
C ASN A 179 8.03 17.88 -4.36
N PHE A 180 8.08 16.62 -3.90
CA PHE A 180 9.21 16.07 -3.18
C PHE A 180 10.26 15.50 -4.14
N LEU A 181 9.84 14.66 -5.11
CA LEU A 181 10.76 13.95 -5.99
C LEU A 181 11.68 14.90 -6.80
N VAL A 182 11.21 16.07 -7.19
CA VAL A 182 12.01 17.08 -7.89
C VAL A 182 13.03 17.81 -6.99
N ARG A 183 12.95 17.64 -5.67
CA ARG A 183 13.96 18.15 -4.73
C ARG A 183 15.21 17.28 -4.69
N LEU A 184 15.11 16.03 -5.12
CA LEU A 184 16.22 15.09 -5.22
C LEU A 184 17.17 15.46 -6.37
N GLU A 185 18.41 15.02 -6.30
CA GLU A 185 19.32 15.06 -7.44
C GLU A 185 18.78 14.18 -8.57
N SER A 186 18.41 12.96 -8.22
CA SER A 186 17.79 12.04 -9.16
C SER A 186 16.88 11.02 -8.46
N TRP A 187 15.93 10.49 -9.20
CA TRP A 187 15.22 9.29 -8.84
C TRP A 187 15.08 8.43 -10.10
N ARG A 188 15.18 7.11 -9.94
CA ARG A 188 15.10 6.15 -11.03
C ARG A 188 14.55 4.81 -10.58
N VAL A 189 14.01 4.04 -11.51
CA VAL A 189 13.55 2.67 -11.26
C VAL A 189 14.41 1.71 -12.05
N GLU A 190 15.05 0.77 -11.35
CA GLU A 190 15.86 -0.30 -11.90
C GLU A 190 15.19 -1.65 -11.56
N GLY A 191 14.55 -2.26 -12.56
CA GLY A 191 13.75 -3.47 -12.35
C GLY A 191 12.62 -3.25 -11.35
N GLN A 192 12.71 -3.86 -10.18
CA GLN A 192 11.74 -3.73 -9.08
C GLN A 192 12.25 -2.85 -7.92
N THR A 193 13.22 -2.00 -8.16
CA THR A 193 13.79 -1.14 -7.13
C THR A 193 13.75 0.31 -7.59
N MET A 194 13.16 1.19 -6.79
CA MET A 194 13.26 2.63 -6.94
C MET A 194 14.43 3.13 -6.12
N ILE A 195 15.28 3.94 -6.72
CA ILE A 195 16.48 4.53 -6.11
C ILE A 195 16.29 6.03 -6.06
N LEU A 196 16.44 6.59 -4.88
CA LEU A 196 16.31 8.02 -4.59
C LEU A 196 17.69 8.54 -4.16
N THR A 197 18.21 9.55 -4.85
CA THR A 197 19.52 10.15 -4.59
C THR A 197 19.32 11.59 -4.12
N PRO A 198 19.79 11.98 -2.92
CA PRO A 198 19.73 13.37 -2.45
C PRO A 198 20.64 14.30 -3.29
N LYS A 199 20.41 15.61 -3.14
CA LYS A 199 21.28 16.65 -3.71
C LYS A 199 22.53 16.84 -2.87
#